data_85ae491da39100148321381b5f44e628
#
_entry.id   85ae491da39100148321381b5f44e628
#
_cell.length_a   1.000
_cell.length_b   1.000
_cell.length_c   1.000
_cell.angle_alpha   90.00
_cell.angle_beta   90.00
_cell.angle_gamma   90.00
#
_symmetry.space_group_name_H-M   'P 1'
#
loop_
_entity.id
_entity.type
_entity.pdbx_description
1 polymer ?
#
loop_
_entity_poly.entity_id
_entity_poly.type
_entity_poly.pdbx_seq_one_letter_code
_entity_poly.pdbx_strand_id
1 'polypeptide(L)'
;MTNTSESSIVSAVPPLTDFDSVPWIRLDQYVRRLQKRIYRAESLGQLRKVKSLQRLLMRSQAALLLSIRQVTQINKGKRTAGIDGFTATSNRERTRLYNKMKNYNVFTHCPTPTSRKYIPKGKGDKLRPLGIPTVKDRVYQNIVKLALEPQWEVRFESISYGFRPKRSCHDAVTAIFMKIHAKSKKKWIFEGDFKGCFNNLNHDYIMRKIRDFPAKETVQKWLKAGFIDNDVFNTTEFGTPQGGIVSPLLANIALHGMEDEIGVKYRIKTEKKTGNVHHEVFDTKSVVRYCDDFVILCESKEEAESMYERLKPYLTKRGLELAPDKTRVTHISQGFDFLGFHFKHYPTNKEKGRLWKIIIKPNENSQSKMIEKVRECFKRNQGRNVARLISELNPIIRGYANYWRHQVSKELFSKMDSYIWSKVKSFLRRLHPKKPWKWIIKRYFYPDIYGQSQSNWLLTDPSQKYQLIRMAWTPIVRHEMVKYKNSPFDSTLTGYYEKRDMKLFEKDNVAYKQKMAKRQKHKCPICQTSLSTEEGLEIHHRQPRCHGGTNEYQNLWLVHISCHILWHKVFPAKGDIPNKKQIRAFTKMLRKRKEALVN
;
A
#
# COMPACT_ATOMS: atom_id res chain seq x y z
N MET A 1 -21.00 9.18 -60.41
CA MET A 1 -21.32 8.45 -59.16
C MET A 1 -20.34 8.87 -58.11
N THR A 2 -20.74 9.76 -57.25
CA THR A 2 -19.92 10.45 -56.27
C THR A 2 -19.82 9.59 -55.00
N ASN A 3 -18.62 9.09 -54.70
CA ASN A 3 -18.31 8.45 -53.42
C ASN A 3 -18.18 9.51 -52.33
N THR A 4 -19.22 9.68 -51.52
CA THR A 4 -19.16 10.44 -50.27
C THR A 4 -18.46 9.61 -49.21
N SER A 5 -17.24 10.01 -48.88
CA SER A 5 -16.49 9.52 -47.71
C SER A 5 -17.20 9.93 -46.43
N GLU A 6 -17.80 8.99 -45.72
CA GLU A 6 -18.23 9.18 -44.33
C GLU A 6 -17.02 9.49 -43.44
N SER A 7 -16.81 10.76 -43.19
CA SER A 7 -15.90 11.21 -42.13
C SER A 7 -16.52 10.83 -40.78
N SER A 8 -15.98 9.81 -40.13
CA SER A 8 -16.30 9.44 -38.75
C SER A 8 -16.08 10.64 -37.83
N ILE A 9 -17.18 11.25 -37.40
CA ILE A 9 -17.19 12.31 -36.38
C ILE A 9 -16.66 11.67 -35.08
N VAL A 10 -15.38 11.84 -34.81
CA VAL A 10 -14.78 11.57 -33.48
C VAL A 10 -15.40 12.63 -32.57
N SER A 11 -16.40 12.24 -31.77
CA SER A 11 -17.00 13.12 -30.79
C SER A 11 -15.92 13.60 -29.82
N ALA A 12 -15.56 14.87 -29.91
CA ALA A 12 -14.52 15.48 -29.11
C ALA A 12 -14.90 15.38 -27.62
N VAL A 13 -14.04 14.74 -26.83
CA VAL A 13 -14.24 14.64 -25.38
C VAL A 13 -14.32 16.07 -24.80
N PRO A 14 -15.41 16.44 -24.11
CA PRO A 14 -15.58 17.80 -23.62
C PRO A 14 -14.48 18.15 -22.60
N PRO A 15 -14.03 19.41 -22.56
CA PRO A 15 -13.04 19.85 -21.59
C PRO A 15 -13.60 19.77 -20.16
N LEU A 16 -12.79 19.34 -19.22
CA LEU A 16 -13.11 19.36 -17.80
C LEU A 16 -12.96 20.79 -17.29
N THR A 17 -13.97 21.30 -16.59
CA THR A 17 -13.93 22.64 -15.97
C THR A 17 -13.38 22.58 -14.55
N ASP A 18 -13.62 21.48 -13.84
CA ASP A 18 -13.30 21.33 -12.44
C ASP A 18 -13.01 19.87 -12.05
N PHE A 19 -11.79 19.61 -11.61
CA PHE A 19 -11.34 18.27 -11.24
C PHE A 19 -12.05 17.72 -9.98
N ASP A 20 -12.48 18.60 -9.06
CA ASP A 20 -13.18 18.18 -7.85
C ASP A 20 -14.63 17.77 -8.10
N SER A 21 -15.23 18.22 -9.23
CA SER A 21 -16.59 17.83 -9.63
C SER A 21 -16.70 16.46 -10.30
N VAL A 22 -15.57 15.78 -10.52
CA VAL A 22 -15.51 14.47 -11.19
C VAL A 22 -16.22 13.39 -10.36
N PRO A 23 -17.08 12.55 -10.97
CA PRO A 23 -17.80 11.48 -10.26
C PRO A 23 -16.90 10.25 -10.02
N TRP A 24 -15.91 10.41 -9.14
CA TRP A 24 -14.83 9.43 -8.86
C TRP A 24 -15.29 8.00 -8.66
N ILE A 25 -16.42 7.82 -7.96
CA ILE A 25 -16.95 6.51 -7.62
C ILE A 25 -17.37 5.73 -8.85
N ARG A 26 -18.00 6.41 -9.81
CA ARG A 26 -18.45 5.79 -11.06
C ARG A 26 -17.28 5.39 -11.93
N LEU A 27 -16.28 6.26 -12.02
CA LEU A 27 -15.05 5.96 -12.75
C LEU A 27 -14.33 4.76 -12.14
N ASP A 28 -14.23 4.71 -10.81
CA ASP A 28 -13.65 3.56 -10.08
C ASP A 28 -14.47 2.28 -10.33
N GLN A 29 -15.79 2.35 -10.23
CA GLN A 29 -16.67 1.20 -10.51
C GLN A 29 -16.58 0.72 -11.96
N TYR A 30 -16.45 1.62 -12.93
CA TYR A 30 -16.28 1.27 -14.33
C TYR A 30 -14.95 0.55 -14.57
N VAL A 31 -13.83 1.13 -14.09
CA VAL A 31 -12.51 0.52 -14.22
C VAL A 31 -12.46 -0.83 -13.50
N ARG A 32 -12.99 -0.92 -12.28
CA ARG A 32 -13.05 -2.20 -11.53
C ARG A 32 -13.88 -3.26 -12.25
N ARG A 33 -14.98 -2.89 -12.91
CA ARG A 33 -15.75 -3.84 -13.73
C ARG A 33 -14.93 -4.39 -14.89
N LEU A 34 -14.18 -3.54 -15.59
CA LEU A 34 -13.28 -3.98 -16.65
C LEU A 34 -12.16 -4.87 -16.10
N GLN A 35 -11.55 -4.53 -14.98
CA GLN A 35 -10.53 -5.31 -14.32
C GLN A 35 -11.04 -6.71 -13.92
N LYS A 36 -12.25 -6.81 -13.35
CA LYS A 36 -12.90 -8.10 -13.04
C LYS A 36 -13.17 -8.92 -14.30
N ARG A 37 -13.56 -8.28 -15.41
CA ARG A 37 -13.76 -8.96 -16.69
C ARG A 37 -12.44 -9.45 -17.30
N ILE A 38 -11.35 -8.66 -17.19
CA ILE A 38 -9.99 -9.09 -17.62
C ILE A 38 -9.57 -10.31 -16.80
N TYR A 39 -9.67 -10.26 -15.47
CA TYR A 39 -9.35 -11.37 -14.57
C TYR A 39 -10.11 -12.64 -14.95
N ARG A 40 -11.44 -12.55 -15.10
CA ARG A 40 -12.27 -13.69 -15.50
C ARG A 40 -11.92 -14.23 -16.88
N ALA A 41 -11.69 -13.37 -17.88
CA ALA A 41 -11.30 -13.79 -19.20
C ALA A 41 -9.94 -14.52 -19.21
N GLU A 42 -8.97 -14.05 -18.42
CA GLU A 42 -7.66 -14.70 -18.25
C GLU A 42 -7.80 -16.04 -17.55
N SER A 43 -8.60 -16.14 -16.48
CA SER A 43 -8.83 -17.41 -15.76
C SER A 43 -9.51 -18.49 -16.62
N LEU A 44 -10.21 -18.07 -17.68
CA LEU A 44 -10.84 -18.95 -18.68
C LEU A 44 -9.99 -19.17 -19.95
N GLY A 45 -8.76 -18.67 -20.00
CA GLY A 45 -7.87 -18.79 -21.16
C GLY A 45 -8.30 -17.98 -22.40
N GLN A 46 -9.26 -17.04 -22.28
CA GLN A 46 -9.82 -16.27 -23.37
C GLN A 46 -8.91 -15.10 -23.79
N LEU A 47 -7.72 -15.38 -24.30
CA LEU A 47 -6.65 -14.40 -24.56
C LEU A 47 -7.07 -13.26 -25.51
N ARG A 48 -7.87 -13.53 -26.56
CA ARG A 48 -8.38 -12.49 -27.47
C ARG A 48 -9.25 -11.47 -26.71
N LYS A 49 -10.12 -11.96 -25.82
CA LYS A 49 -10.99 -11.13 -24.98
C LYS A 49 -10.20 -10.33 -23.94
N VAL A 50 -9.15 -10.91 -23.35
CA VAL A 50 -8.23 -10.19 -22.46
C VAL A 50 -7.63 -8.99 -23.19
N LYS A 51 -7.03 -9.21 -24.37
CA LYS A 51 -6.42 -8.13 -25.19
C LYS A 51 -7.43 -7.01 -25.54
N SER A 52 -8.67 -7.38 -25.94
CA SER A 52 -9.73 -6.43 -26.25
C SER A 52 -10.13 -5.58 -25.03
N LEU A 53 -10.35 -6.22 -23.88
CA LEU A 53 -10.71 -5.52 -22.63
C LEU A 53 -9.57 -4.63 -22.11
N GLN A 54 -8.31 -5.04 -22.27
CA GLN A 54 -7.14 -4.24 -21.93
C GLN A 54 -7.07 -2.98 -22.81
N ARG A 55 -7.28 -3.10 -24.14
CA ARG A 55 -7.35 -1.95 -25.05
C ARG A 55 -8.49 -0.99 -24.66
N LEU A 56 -9.68 -1.53 -24.39
CA LEU A 56 -10.82 -0.74 -23.94
C LEU A 56 -10.51 0.03 -22.65
N LEU A 57 -9.90 -0.61 -21.65
CA LEU A 57 -9.52 0.04 -20.39
C LEU A 57 -8.49 1.14 -20.64
N MET A 58 -7.44 0.84 -21.41
CA MET A 58 -6.36 1.79 -21.66
C MET A 58 -6.76 3.00 -22.49
N ARG A 59 -7.87 2.95 -23.24
CA ARG A 59 -8.44 4.07 -24.00
C ARG A 59 -9.49 4.87 -23.23
N SER A 60 -9.93 4.37 -22.06
CA SER A 60 -11.04 4.98 -21.32
C SER A 60 -10.65 6.26 -20.59
N GLN A 61 -11.48 7.31 -20.70
CA GLN A 61 -11.31 8.55 -19.93
C GLN A 61 -11.34 8.30 -18.40
N ALA A 62 -12.06 7.25 -17.98
CA ALA A 62 -12.09 6.84 -16.60
C ALA A 62 -10.71 6.40 -16.08
N ALA A 63 -9.95 5.63 -16.87
CA ALA A 63 -8.60 5.22 -16.50
C ALA A 63 -7.64 6.42 -16.46
N LEU A 64 -7.77 7.37 -17.40
CA LEU A 64 -6.99 8.61 -17.40
C LEU A 64 -7.24 9.44 -16.13
N LEU A 65 -8.49 9.74 -15.83
CA LEU A 65 -8.88 10.55 -14.66
C LEU A 65 -8.43 9.91 -13.34
N LEU A 66 -8.68 8.60 -13.17
CA LEU A 66 -8.22 7.87 -11.99
C LEU A 66 -6.70 7.84 -11.88
N SER A 67 -5.98 7.75 -13.00
CA SER A 67 -4.52 7.78 -13.01
C SER A 67 -3.96 9.15 -12.66
N ILE A 68 -4.55 10.22 -13.16
CA ILE A 68 -4.20 11.59 -12.74
C ILE A 68 -4.44 11.74 -11.22
N ARG A 69 -5.60 11.30 -10.73
CA ARG A 69 -5.91 11.33 -9.28
C ARG A 69 -4.91 10.54 -8.46
N GLN A 70 -4.58 9.32 -8.88
CA GLN A 70 -3.62 8.46 -8.18
C GLN A 70 -2.26 9.13 -8.07
N VAL A 71 -1.74 9.68 -9.17
CA VAL A 71 -0.40 10.29 -9.24
C VAL A 71 -0.33 11.61 -8.47
N THR A 72 -1.37 12.46 -8.57
CA THR A 72 -1.31 13.86 -8.11
C THR A 72 -2.00 14.13 -6.78
N GLN A 73 -2.84 13.20 -6.29
CA GLN A 73 -3.54 13.35 -5.01
C GLN A 73 -3.21 12.26 -4.00
N ILE A 74 -3.21 10.98 -4.42
CA ILE A 74 -3.14 9.84 -3.51
C ILE A 74 -1.69 9.45 -3.21
N ASN A 75 -0.84 9.33 -4.23
CA ASN A 75 0.55 8.92 -4.07
C ASN A 75 1.35 9.85 -3.15
N LYS A 76 2.22 9.27 -2.33
CA LYS A 76 3.13 10.03 -1.45
C LYS A 76 4.08 10.95 -2.24
N GLY A 77 4.51 10.51 -3.42
CA GLY A 77 5.38 11.27 -4.34
C GLY A 77 4.69 12.34 -5.17
N LYS A 78 3.47 12.76 -4.84
CA LYS A 78 2.68 13.75 -5.59
C LYS A 78 3.33 15.14 -5.73
N ARG A 79 4.25 15.48 -4.84
CA ARG A 79 5.01 16.74 -4.85
C ARG A 79 6.39 16.61 -5.49
N THR A 80 6.75 15.43 -5.97
CA THR A 80 8.05 15.17 -6.58
C THR A 80 7.94 15.28 -8.09
N ALA A 81 8.61 16.26 -8.68
CA ALA A 81 8.69 16.46 -10.13
C ALA A 81 9.63 15.43 -10.80
N GLY A 82 9.44 15.21 -12.10
CA GLY A 82 10.43 14.55 -12.96
C GLY A 82 11.45 15.56 -13.48
N ILE A 83 12.09 15.24 -14.62
CA ILE A 83 13.06 16.13 -15.30
C ILE A 83 12.43 17.44 -15.80
N ASP A 84 11.11 17.44 -16.01
CA ASP A 84 10.33 18.59 -16.49
C ASP A 84 9.97 19.60 -15.40
N GLY A 85 10.36 19.37 -14.15
CA GLY A 85 10.03 20.22 -13.01
C GLY A 85 8.54 20.31 -12.69
N PHE A 86 7.68 19.63 -13.45
CA PHE A 86 6.22 19.77 -13.35
C PHE A 86 5.63 18.92 -12.22
N THR A 87 4.71 19.55 -11.46
CA THR A 87 3.80 18.90 -10.50
C THR A 87 2.39 19.43 -10.68
N ALA A 88 1.37 18.69 -10.20
CA ALA A 88 -0.03 19.10 -10.22
C ALA A 88 -0.63 18.95 -8.83
N THR A 89 -0.42 19.96 -7.99
CA THR A 89 -0.80 19.93 -6.56
C THR A 89 -2.16 20.58 -6.29
N SER A 90 -2.59 21.50 -7.14
CA SER A 90 -3.88 22.20 -7.06
C SER A 90 -4.95 21.59 -7.99
N ASN A 91 -6.21 21.89 -7.73
CA ASN A 91 -7.33 21.49 -8.58
C ASN A 91 -7.19 22.08 -10.02
N ARG A 92 -6.83 23.36 -10.12
CA ARG A 92 -6.62 24.05 -11.40
C ARG A 92 -5.53 23.37 -12.25
N GLU A 93 -4.41 22.97 -11.63
CA GLU A 93 -3.33 22.27 -12.33
C GLU A 93 -3.75 20.87 -12.80
N ARG A 94 -4.53 20.13 -11.99
CA ARG A 94 -5.07 18.82 -12.37
C ARG A 94 -6.07 18.94 -13.52
N THR A 95 -6.95 19.94 -13.48
CA THR A 95 -7.89 20.24 -14.58
C THR A 95 -7.12 20.54 -15.87
N ARG A 96 -6.08 21.37 -15.79
CA ARG A 96 -5.20 21.71 -16.92
C ARG A 96 -4.47 20.46 -17.45
N LEU A 97 -3.94 19.62 -16.54
CA LEU A 97 -3.27 18.37 -16.90
C LEU A 97 -4.22 17.42 -17.66
N TYR A 98 -5.44 17.24 -17.15
CA TYR A 98 -6.45 16.43 -17.84
C TYR A 98 -6.76 16.97 -19.23
N ASN A 99 -7.06 18.26 -19.36
CA ASN A 99 -7.39 18.88 -20.65
C ASN A 99 -6.24 18.77 -21.67
N LYS A 100 -4.98 18.80 -21.19
CA LYS A 100 -3.79 18.53 -22.02
C LYS A 100 -3.68 17.07 -22.44
N MET A 101 -4.19 16.14 -21.61
CA MET A 101 -4.07 14.70 -21.84
C MET A 101 -5.36 14.04 -22.35
N LYS A 102 -6.49 14.74 -22.50
CA LYS A 102 -7.79 14.13 -22.83
C LYS A 102 -7.79 13.31 -24.14
N ASN A 103 -6.95 13.67 -25.09
CA ASN A 103 -6.76 12.95 -26.36
C ASN A 103 -5.53 12.03 -26.31
N TYR A 104 -5.22 11.48 -25.12
CA TYR A 104 -4.06 10.64 -24.92
C TYR A 104 -4.12 9.33 -25.70
N ASN A 105 -2.95 8.83 -26.08
CA ASN A 105 -2.80 7.50 -26.64
C ASN A 105 -1.64 6.79 -25.97
N VAL A 106 -1.94 5.70 -25.25
CA VAL A 106 -0.92 4.89 -24.57
C VAL A 106 0.02 4.23 -25.56
N PHE A 107 -0.49 3.83 -26.72
CA PHE A 107 0.26 3.02 -27.69
C PHE A 107 1.31 3.83 -28.47
N THR A 108 1.07 5.14 -28.66
CA THR A 108 2.00 6.04 -29.36
C THR A 108 2.83 6.91 -28.42
N HIS A 109 2.67 6.72 -27.10
CA HIS A 109 3.39 7.51 -26.12
C HIS A 109 4.91 7.30 -26.21
N CYS A 110 5.64 8.40 -26.27
CA CYS A 110 7.10 8.43 -26.16
C CYS A 110 7.48 8.91 -24.76
N PRO A 111 8.10 8.06 -23.93
CA PRO A 111 8.51 8.42 -22.59
C PRO A 111 9.72 9.35 -22.60
N THR A 112 9.85 10.14 -21.53
CA THR A 112 11.02 10.95 -21.25
C THR A 112 11.98 10.20 -20.32
N PRO A 113 13.29 10.52 -20.35
CA PRO A 113 14.23 9.98 -19.37
C PRO A 113 13.82 10.27 -17.94
N THR A 114 14.19 9.40 -16.99
CA THR A 114 13.89 9.60 -15.58
C THR A 114 14.92 10.50 -14.91
N SER A 115 14.51 11.34 -13.94
CA SER A 115 15.45 12.08 -13.09
C SER A 115 16.05 11.17 -12.04
N ARG A 116 17.38 11.05 -11.99
CA ARG A 116 18.09 10.26 -10.98
C ARG A 116 18.22 11.06 -9.69
N LYS A 117 17.83 10.46 -8.57
CA LYS A 117 18.02 11.00 -7.23
C LYS A 117 18.51 9.90 -6.30
N TYR A 118 19.32 10.25 -5.33
CA TYR A 118 19.91 9.29 -4.40
C TYR A 118 19.31 9.48 -3.01
N ILE A 119 18.92 8.39 -2.37
CA ILE A 119 18.45 8.39 -0.98
C ILE A 119 19.32 7.45 -0.13
N PRO A 120 19.62 7.79 1.14
CA PRO A 120 20.42 6.92 2.02
C PRO A 120 19.79 5.54 2.18
N LYS A 121 20.59 4.49 2.09
CA LYS A 121 20.19 3.10 2.30
C LYS A 121 20.64 2.64 3.70
N GLY A 122 19.83 2.92 4.72
CA GLY A 122 20.16 2.53 6.10
C GLY A 122 21.20 3.44 6.75
N LYS A 123 21.99 2.89 7.68
CA LYS A 123 23.14 3.57 8.29
C LYS A 123 24.37 3.33 7.42
N GLY A 124 25.06 4.38 7.00
CA GLY A 124 26.27 4.35 6.18
C GLY A 124 26.13 5.05 4.84
N ASP A 125 27.19 5.05 4.06
CA ASP A 125 27.34 5.84 2.83
C ASP A 125 26.66 5.21 1.60
N LYS A 126 26.04 4.03 1.77
CA LYS A 126 25.35 3.37 0.65
C LYS A 126 24.10 4.14 0.27
N LEU A 127 24.03 4.57 -0.98
CA LEU A 127 22.90 5.28 -1.56
C LEU A 127 22.01 4.33 -2.39
N ARG A 128 20.72 4.62 -2.42
CA ARG A 128 19.75 3.96 -3.30
C ARG A 128 19.41 4.92 -4.43
N PRO A 129 19.70 4.57 -5.68
CA PRO A 129 19.29 5.37 -6.81
C PRO A 129 17.79 5.25 -7.05
N LEU A 130 17.09 6.38 -7.17
CA LEU A 130 15.70 6.47 -7.60
C LEU A 130 15.63 7.08 -8.98
N GLY A 131 14.89 6.47 -9.91
CA GLY A 131 14.55 7.06 -11.20
C GLY A 131 13.14 7.64 -11.14
N ILE A 132 13.00 8.94 -11.18
CA ILE A 132 11.72 9.64 -11.04
C ILE A 132 11.18 10.03 -12.42
N PRO A 133 10.14 9.36 -12.96
CA PRO A 133 9.52 9.74 -14.22
C PRO A 133 8.73 11.05 -14.08
N THR A 134 8.44 11.72 -15.19
CA THR A 134 7.56 12.87 -15.23
C THR A 134 6.14 12.53 -14.74
N VAL A 135 5.37 13.52 -14.34
CA VAL A 135 3.97 13.32 -13.93
C VAL A 135 3.17 12.66 -15.06
N LYS A 136 3.42 13.08 -16.30
CA LYS A 136 2.77 12.53 -17.51
C LYS A 136 3.10 11.04 -17.66
N ASP A 137 4.36 10.66 -17.60
CA ASP A 137 4.78 9.25 -17.68
C ASP A 137 4.18 8.40 -16.56
N ARG A 138 4.17 8.91 -15.32
CA ARG A 138 3.52 8.23 -14.19
C ARG A 138 2.03 7.98 -14.43
N VAL A 139 1.31 8.91 -15.07
CA VAL A 139 -0.10 8.73 -15.44
C VAL A 139 -0.26 7.60 -16.46
N TYR A 140 0.53 7.59 -17.53
CA TYR A 140 0.52 6.51 -18.52
C TYR A 140 0.89 5.15 -17.91
N GLN A 141 1.92 5.12 -17.07
CA GLN A 141 2.33 3.90 -16.35
C GLN A 141 1.21 3.37 -15.46
N ASN A 142 0.44 4.25 -14.80
CA ASN A 142 -0.69 3.81 -14.00
C ASN A 142 -1.82 3.24 -14.84
N ILE A 143 -2.12 3.82 -16.01
CA ILE A 143 -3.10 3.28 -16.96
C ILE A 143 -2.71 1.87 -17.41
N VAL A 144 -1.44 1.67 -17.77
CA VAL A 144 -0.89 0.35 -18.14
C VAL A 144 -0.98 -0.63 -16.96
N LYS A 145 -0.62 -0.19 -15.75
CA LYS A 145 -0.77 -1.01 -14.54
C LYS A 145 -2.21 -1.47 -14.33
N LEU A 146 -3.19 -0.56 -14.43
CA LEU A 146 -4.62 -0.89 -14.27
C LEU A 146 -5.09 -1.98 -15.25
N ALA A 147 -4.52 -2.04 -16.46
CA ALA A 147 -4.88 -3.03 -17.48
C ALA A 147 -4.11 -4.36 -17.34
N LEU A 148 -2.83 -4.31 -16.93
CA LEU A 148 -1.96 -5.49 -16.88
C LEU A 148 -2.10 -6.28 -15.56
N GLU A 149 -2.29 -5.59 -14.43
CA GLU A 149 -2.33 -6.19 -13.10
C GLU A 149 -3.42 -7.26 -12.93
N PRO A 150 -4.69 -7.08 -13.39
CA PRO A 150 -5.72 -8.12 -13.28
C PRO A 150 -5.38 -9.42 -14.02
N GLN A 151 -4.72 -9.34 -15.15
CA GLN A 151 -4.25 -10.49 -15.91
C GLN A 151 -3.22 -11.29 -15.10
N TRP A 152 -2.21 -10.61 -14.55
CA TRP A 152 -1.13 -11.25 -13.80
C TRP A 152 -1.55 -11.75 -12.42
N GLU A 153 -2.59 -11.17 -11.83
CA GLU A 153 -3.16 -11.68 -10.57
C GLU A 153 -3.74 -13.10 -10.68
N VAL A 154 -4.14 -13.54 -11.88
CA VAL A 154 -4.51 -14.95 -12.15
C VAL A 154 -3.28 -15.86 -12.11
N ARG A 155 -2.15 -15.39 -12.66
CA ARG A 155 -0.92 -16.18 -12.86
C ARG A 155 -0.06 -16.26 -11.62
N PHE A 156 0.02 -15.16 -10.85
CA PHE A 156 0.93 -15.07 -9.70
C PHE A 156 0.77 -16.20 -8.69
N GLU A 157 1.91 -16.71 -8.24
CA GLU A 157 2.01 -17.68 -7.14
C GLU A 157 1.34 -17.15 -5.87
N SER A 158 0.72 -18.05 -5.12
CA SER A 158 0.03 -17.69 -3.85
C SER A 158 0.98 -17.16 -2.79
N ILE A 159 2.25 -17.51 -2.90
CA ILE A 159 3.33 -17.19 -1.95
C ILE A 159 4.01 -15.83 -2.22
N SER A 160 3.65 -15.17 -3.31
CA SER A 160 4.14 -13.82 -3.64
C SER A 160 3.19 -12.78 -3.07
N TYR A 161 3.71 -11.89 -2.20
CA TYR A 161 2.89 -10.93 -1.43
C TYR A 161 3.19 -9.46 -1.75
N GLY A 162 4.44 -9.12 -2.08
CA GLY A 162 4.87 -7.74 -2.31
C GLY A 162 4.19 -7.08 -3.50
N PHE A 163 3.79 -5.82 -3.36
CA PHE A 163 3.18 -4.96 -4.39
C PHE A 163 1.91 -5.49 -5.04
N ARG A 164 1.28 -6.51 -4.48
CA ARG A 164 0.03 -7.08 -4.98
C ARG A 164 -1.19 -6.48 -4.27
N PRO A 165 -2.33 -6.34 -4.96
CA PRO A 165 -3.52 -5.73 -4.39
C PRO A 165 -4.06 -6.53 -3.19
N LYS A 166 -4.40 -5.81 -2.10
CA LYS A 166 -4.93 -6.36 -0.83
C LYS A 166 -4.00 -7.34 -0.09
N ARG A 167 -2.76 -7.56 -0.56
CA ARG A 167 -1.72 -8.32 0.14
C ARG A 167 -0.73 -7.37 0.81
N SER A 168 -0.12 -7.82 1.91
CA SER A 168 0.78 -7.02 2.73
C SER A 168 1.98 -7.83 3.23
N CYS A 169 2.96 -7.17 3.82
CA CYS A 169 4.07 -7.83 4.51
C CYS A 169 3.60 -8.76 5.64
N HIS A 170 2.48 -8.40 6.31
CA HIS A 170 1.92 -9.24 7.36
C HIS A 170 1.35 -10.56 6.83
N ASP A 171 0.88 -10.61 5.57
CA ASP A 171 0.49 -11.87 4.92
C ASP A 171 1.72 -12.79 4.78
N ALA A 172 2.87 -12.25 4.33
CA ALA A 172 4.11 -13.01 4.22
C ALA A 172 4.60 -13.52 5.59
N VAL A 173 4.62 -12.65 6.61
CA VAL A 173 5.00 -13.02 7.99
C VAL A 173 4.08 -14.13 8.55
N THR A 174 2.77 -14.01 8.33
CA THR A 174 1.80 -15.03 8.75
C THR A 174 1.98 -16.34 7.99
N ALA A 175 2.29 -16.27 6.69
CA ALA A 175 2.56 -17.46 5.87
C ALA A 175 3.79 -18.22 6.36
N ILE A 176 4.87 -17.51 6.72
CA ILE A 176 6.05 -18.13 7.33
C ILE A 176 5.66 -18.80 8.66
N PHE A 177 4.97 -18.07 9.57
CA PHE A 177 4.52 -18.63 10.85
C PHE A 177 3.75 -19.94 10.69
N MET A 178 2.84 -20.01 9.71
CA MET A 178 2.05 -21.22 9.45
C MET A 178 2.89 -22.39 8.94
N LYS A 179 4.03 -22.11 8.28
CA LYS A 179 4.89 -23.13 7.67
C LYS A 179 5.98 -23.66 8.61
N ILE A 180 6.37 -22.88 9.62
CA ILE A 180 7.44 -23.24 10.58
C ILE A 180 6.92 -23.47 12.01
N HIS A 181 5.61 -23.72 12.19
CA HIS A 181 5.05 -24.00 13.52
C HIS A 181 5.73 -25.21 14.20
N ALA A 182 5.52 -25.39 15.50
CA ALA A 182 6.26 -26.36 16.32
C ALA A 182 6.25 -27.81 15.75
N LYS A 183 5.14 -28.23 15.13
CA LYS A 183 4.98 -29.55 14.51
C LYS A 183 5.52 -29.64 13.08
N SER A 184 5.97 -28.54 12.48
CA SER A 184 6.53 -28.56 11.12
C SER A 184 7.89 -29.24 11.10
N LYS A 185 8.16 -30.01 10.06
CA LYS A 185 9.49 -30.58 9.79
C LYS A 185 10.46 -29.53 9.23
N LYS A 186 9.94 -28.45 8.62
CA LYS A 186 10.75 -27.37 8.01
C LYS A 186 11.46 -26.55 9.06
N LYS A 187 12.74 -26.83 9.28
CA LYS A 187 13.59 -26.21 10.30
C LYS A 187 14.76 -25.42 9.72
N TRP A 188 15.09 -25.64 8.46
CA TRP A 188 16.18 -24.97 7.77
C TRP A 188 15.65 -23.89 6.85
N ILE A 189 16.25 -22.72 6.91
CA ILE A 189 15.82 -21.53 6.20
C ILE A 189 16.94 -21.06 5.28
N PHE A 190 16.66 -21.02 3.99
CA PHE A 190 17.48 -20.30 3.03
C PHE A 190 16.95 -18.86 2.94
N GLU A 191 17.70 -17.90 3.48
CA GLU A 191 17.42 -16.47 3.35
C GLU A 191 18.07 -15.98 2.05
N GLY A 192 17.28 -15.52 1.07
CA GLY A 192 17.78 -15.05 -0.21
C GLY A 192 17.54 -13.55 -0.41
N ASP A 193 18.57 -12.84 -0.89
CA ASP A 193 18.50 -11.45 -1.35
C ASP A 193 19.14 -11.35 -2.74
N PHE A 194 18.53 -10.58 -3.64
CA PHE A 194 19.08 -10.37 -4.98
C PHE A 194 20.02 -9.15 -4.99
N LYS A 195 21.18 -9.29 -5.62
CA LYS A 195 22.11 -8.19 -5.83
C LYS A 195 21.51 -7.16 -6.80
N GLY A 196 21.00 -6.04 -6.24
CA GLY A 196 20.46 -4.96 -7.06
C GLY A 196 19.27 -5.32 -7.95
N CYS A 197 18.30 -6.10 -7.47
CA CYS A 197 17.21 -6.67 -8.25
C CYS A 197 16.60 -5.71 -9.29
N PHE A 198 16.13 -4.53 -8.86
CA PHE A 198 15.49 -3.57 -9.76
C PHE A 198 16.42 -3.00 -10.84
N ASN A 199 17.73 -3.00 -10.62
CA ASN A 199 18.71 -2.44 -11.54
C ASN A 199 19.20 -3.46 -12.59
N ASN A 200 19.03 -4.76 -12.32
CA ASN A 200 19.66 -5.83 -13.10
C ASN A 200 18.67 -6.70 -13.87
N LEU A 201 17.34 -6.47 -13.71
CA LEU A 201 16.33 -7.26 -14.42
C LEU A 201 16.51 -7.19 -15.94
N ASN A 202 16.60 -8.35 -16.58
CA ASN A 202 16.74 -8.47 -18.02
C ASN A 202 15.47 -7.99 -18.74
N HIS A 203 15.60 -7.01 -19.63
CA HIS A 203 14.49 -6.42 -20.39
C HIS A 203 13.83 -7.44 -21.32
N ASP A 204 14.60 -8.23 -22.05
CA ASP A 204 14.07 -9.22 -22.98
C ASP A 204 13.25 -10.31 -22.26
N TYR A 205 13.69 -10.69 -21.05
CA TYR A 205 12.93 -11.61 -20.23
C TYR A 205 11.57 -11.02 -19.83
N ILE A 206 11.53 -9.77 -19.38
CA ILE A 206 10.27 -9.06 -19.08
C ILE A 206 9.39 -8.99 -20.32
N MET A 207 9.94 -8.59 -21.47
CA MET A 207 9.19 -8.45 -22.73
C MET A 207 8.62 -9.79 -23.21
N ARG A 208 9.36 -10.89 -23.08
CA ARG A 208 8.84 -12.25 -23.36
C ARG A 208 7.65 -12.61 -22.49
N LYS A 209 7.68 -12.25 -21.19
CA LYS A 209 6.58 -12.53 -20.26
C LYS A 209 5.31 -11.74 -20.60
N ILE A 210 5.44 -10.54 -21.13
CA ILE A 210 4.30 -9.68 -21.51
C ILE A 210 4.07 -9.61 -23.03
N ARG A 211 4.59 -10.57 -23.79
CA ARG A 211 4.53 -10.59 -25.27
C ARG A 211 3.14 -10.36 -25.85
N ASP A 212 2.11 -10.83 -25.15
CA ASP A 212 0.71 -10.74 -25.57
C ASP A 212 0.00 -9.46 -25.11
N PHE A 213 0.66 -8.60 -24.33
CA PHE A 213 0.08 -7.37 -23.82
C PHE A 213 0.00 -6.30 -24.93
N PRO A 214 -1.17 -5.65 -25.15
CA PRO A 214 -1.34 -4.72 -26.28
C PRO A 214 -0.41 -3.52 -26.29
N ALA A 215 0.04 -3.04 -25.11
CA ALA A 215 0.93 -1.90 -25.00
C ALA A 215 2.37 -2.31 -24.62
N LYS A 216 2.82 -3.50 -25.04
CA LYS A 216 4.17 -4.01 -24.74
C LYS A 216 5.27 -3.08 -25.24
N GLU A 217 5.11 -2.48 -26.41
CA GLU A 217 6.10 -1.56 -27.00
C GLU A 217 6.28 -0.30 -26.16
N THR A 218 5.18 0.21 -25.60
CA THR A 218 5.25 1.35 -24.66
C THR A 218 6.01 0.97 -23.38
N VAL A 219 5.80 -0.24 -22.87
CA VAL A 219 6.56 -0.76 -21.72
C VAL A 219 8.06 -0.87 -22.09
N GLN A 220 8.39 -1.36 -23.28
CA GLN A 220 9.76 -1.45 -23.76
C GLN A 220 10.42 -0.08 -23.86
N LYS A 221 9.69 0.93 -24.39
CA LYS A 221 10.18 2.30 -24.44
C LYS A 221 10.49 2.86 -23.03
N TRP A 222 9.66 2.58 -22.01
CA TRP A 222 9.96 2.99 -20.62
C TRP A 222 11.19 2.30 -20.05
N LEU A 223 11.40 1.03 -20.34
CA LEU A 223 12.59 0.30 -19.90
C LEU A 223 13.86 0.88 -20.51
N LYS A 224 13.78 1.34 -21.76
CA LYS A 224 14.92 1.91 -22.52
C LYS A 224 15.00 3.44 -22.48
N ALA A 225 14.12 4.14 -21.74
CA ALA A 225 14.07 5.60 -21.75
C ALA A 225 15.29 6.30 -21.16
N GLY A 226 16.15 5.59 -20.46
CA GLY A 226 17.34 6.17 -19.82
C GLY A 226 17.02 7.01 -18.58
N PHE A 227 18.06 7.66 -18.08
CA PHE A 227 17.94 8.58 -16.95
C PHE A 227 18.95 9.73 -17.06
N ILE A 228 18.62 10.85 -16.44
CA ILE A 228 19.50 11.98 -16.29
C ILE A 228 20.04 12.00 -14.86
N ASP A 229 21.35 11.99 -14.73
CA ASP A 229 22.09 12.07 -13.46
C ASP A 229 23.09 13.24 -13.55
N ASN A 230 22.93 14.25 -12.68
CA ASN A 230 23.74 15.47 -12.71
C ASN A 230 23.83 16.07 -14.14
N ASP A 231 22.66 16.20 -14.80
CA ASP A 231 22.49 16.75 -16.15
C ASP A 231 23.12 15.92 -17.28
N VAL A 232 23.67 14.73 -16.98
CA VAL A 232 24.21 13.80 -17.96
C VAL A 232 23.20 12.72 -18.28
N PHE A 233 22.89 12.49 -19.54
CA PHE A 233 22.04 11.41 -20.01
C PHE A 233 22.77 10.06 -19.97
N ASN A 234 22.11 9.06 -19.43
CA ASN A 234 22.59 7.68 -19.36
C ASN A 234 21.57 6.73 -19.97
N THR A 235 22.02 5.81 -20.77
CA THR A 235 21.18 4.73 -21.33
C THR A 235 20.81 3.69 -20.26
N THR A 236 19.75 2.94 -20.51
CA THR A 236 19.32 1.84 -19.64
C THR A 236 19.21 0.55 -20.45
N GLU A 237 20.11 -0.39 -20.22
CA GLU A 237 20.11 -1.71 -20.87
C GLU A 237 19.43 -2.78 -20.01
N PHE A 238 19.46 -2.60 -18.70
CA PHE A 238 18.91 -3.51 -17.71
C PHE A 238 18.10 -2.76 -16.66
N GLY A 239 17.25 -3.51 -15.96
CA GLY A 239 16.54 -3.02 -14.80
C GLY A 239 15.24 -2.27 -15.10
N THR A 240 14.61 -1.86 -14.04
CA THR A 240 13.40 -1.02 -14.08
C THR A 240 13.60 0.18 -13.16
N PRO A 241 13.17 1.41 -13.55
CA PRO A 241 13.41 2.59 -12.73
C PRO A 241 12.74 2.46 -11.35
N GLN A 242 13.56 2.56 -10.28
CA GLN A 242 13.04 2.60 -8.91
C GLN A 242 12.33 3.93 -8.66
N GLY A 243 11.00 3.96 -8.83
CA GLY A 243 10.15 5.16 -8.73
C GLY A 243 9.06 5.20 -9.79
N GLY A 244 9.16 4.37 -10.83
CA GLY A 244 8.08 4.13 -11.78
C GLY A 244 6.89 3.43 -11.14
N ILE A 245 5.67 3.79 -11.54
CA ILE A 245 4.42 3.19 -10.99
C ILE A 245 4.21 1.75 -11.47
N VAL A 246 4.65 1.43 -12.67
CA VAL A 246 4.54 0.09 -13.26
C VAL A 246 5.69 -0.82 -12.85
N SER A 247 6.85 -0.28 -12.46
CA SER A 247 8.07 -1.04 -12.14
C SER A 247 7.88 -2.14 -11.09
N PRO A 248 7.12 -1.94 -9.99
CA PRO A 248 6.86 -3.02 -9.02
C PRO A 248 6.08 -4.20 -9.62
N LEU A 249 5.14 -3.94 -10.54
CA LEU A 249 4.41 -4.98 -11.24
C LEU A 249 5.32 -5.74 -12.21
N LEU A 250 6.16 -5.04 -12.98
CA LEU A 250 7.12 -5.66 -13.90
C LEU A 250 8.15 -6.50 -13.15
N ALA A 251 8.63 -6.04 -12.00
CA ALA A 251 9.51 -6.83 -11.14
C ALA A 251 8.82 -8.12 -10.65
N ASN A 252 7.58 -8.05 -10.20
CA ASN A 252 6.82 -9.25 -9.83
C ASN A 252 6.60 -10.21 -11.01
N ILE A 253 6.38 -9.67 -12.22
CA ILE A 253 6.24 -10.45 -13.46
C ILE A 253 7.56 -11.19 -13.78
N ALA A 254 8.67 -10.48 -13.68
CA ALA A 254 9.99 -11.08 -13.90
C ALA A 254 10.31 -12.16 -12.85
N LEU A 255 9.99 -11.92 -11.60
CA LEU A 255 10.27 -12.82 -10.48
C LEU A 255 9.23 -13.97 -10.34
N HIS A 256 8.20 -14.03 -11.16
CA HIS A 256 7.23 -15.13 -11.16
C HIS A 256 7.85 -16.43 -11.68
N GLY A 257 7.46 -17.58 -11.09
CA GLY A 257 7.92 -18.91 -11.47
C GLY A 257 9.09 -19.43 -10.62
N MET A 258 9.32 -18.90 -9.43
CA MET A 258 10.36 -19.41 -8.52
C MET A 258 10.01 -20.79 -7.96
N GLU A 259 8.74 -21.02 -7.61
CA GLU A 259 8.29 -22.31 -7.09
C GLU A 259 8.41 -23.42 -8.14
N ASP A 260 8.09 -23.10 -9.39
CA ASP A 260 8.21 -24.05 -10.51
C ASP A 260 9.67 -24.44 -10.76
N GLU A 261 10.59 -23.46 -10.76
CA GLU A 261 12.02 -23.70 -11.01
C GLU A 261 12.67 -24.59 -9.94
N ILE A 262 12.33 -24.40 -8.67
CA ILE A 262 12.86 -25.26 -7.59
C ILE A 262 12.03 -26.53 -7.37
N GLY A 263 10.99 -26.73 -8.17
CA GLY A 263 10.15 -27.93 -8.19
C GLY A 263 9.30 -28.13 -6.96
N VAL A 264 8.60 -27.07 -6.48
CA VAL A 264 7.65 -27.19 -5.34
C VAL A 264 6.42 -27.97 -5.78
N LYS A 265 6.08 -29.02 -5.06
CA LYS A 265 4.91 -29.87 -5.34
C LYS A 265 3.67 -29.38 -4.59
N TYR A 266 2.52 -29.50 -5.24
CA TYR A 266 1.21 -29.14 -4.70
C TYR A 266 0.27 -30.33 -4.73
N ARG A 267 -0.66 -30.39 -3.76
CA ARG A 267 -1.83 -31.28 -3.81
C ARG A 267 -3.11 -30.46 -3.80
N ILE A 268 -4.14 -31.00 -4.42
CA ILE A 268 -5.49 -30.44 -4.37
C ILE A 268 -6.12 -30.83 -3.05
N LYS A 269 -6.68 -29.86 -2.34
CA LYS A 269 -7.41 -30.07 -1.09
C LYS A 269 -8.74 -29.34 -1.13
N THR A 270 -9.80 -30.05 -0.81
CA THR A 270 -11.13 -29.48 -0.67
C THR A 270 -11.42 -29.18 0.79
N GLU A 271 -11.78 -27.94 1.09
CA GLU A 271 -12.10 -27.51 2.46
C GLU A 271 -13.47 -28.08 2.86
N LYS A 272 -13.49 -29.00 3.85
CA LYS A 272 -14.69 -29.73 4.29
C LYS A 272 -15.90 -28.82 4.62
N LYS A 273 -15.65 -27.60 5.17
CA LYS A 273 -16.72 -26.68 5.60
C LYS A 273 -17.31 -25.83 4.48
N THR A 274 -16.58 -25.55 3.43
CA THR A 274 -16.97 -24.58 2.39
C THR A 274 -17.04 -25.20 1.00
N GLY A 275 -16.55 -26.42 0.82
CA GLY A 275 -16.43 -27.07 -0.48
C GLY A 275 -15.36 -26.44 -1.40
N ASN A 276 -14.65 -25.42 -0.93
CA ASN A 276 -13.66 -24.70 -1.74
C ASN A 276 -12.44 -25.58 -2.02
N VAL A 277 -12.06 -25.65 -3.28
CA VAL A 277 -10.85 -26.34 -3.75
C VAL A 277 -9.66 -25.37 -3.71
N HIS A 278 -8.55 -25.82 -3.14
CA HIS A 278 -7.31 -25.04 -3.13
C HIS A 278 -6.07 -25.94 -3.26
N HIS A 279 -4.97 -25.35 -3.73
CA HIS A 279 -3.69 -26.01 -3.84
C HIS A 279 -2.90 -25.82 -2.56
N GLU A 280 -2.60 -26.92 -1.86
CA GLU A 280 -1.74 -26.92 -0.67
C GLU A 280 -0.35 -27.42 -1.06
N VAL A 281 0.71 -26.76 -0.56
CA VAL A 281 2.09 -27.24 -0.75
C VAL A 281 2.24 -28.58 -0.06
N PHE A 282 2.59 -29.61 -0.84
CA PHE A 282 2.89 -30.96 -0.40
C PHE A 282 4.32 -31.29 -0.78
N ASP A 283 5.28 -30.67 -0.09
CA ASP A 283 6.70 -30.77 -0.40
C ASP A 283 7.54 -30.56 0.86
N THR A 284 8.77 -31.06 0.86
CA THR A 284 9.79 -30.83 1.89
C THR A 284 10.18 -29.34 1.99
N LYS A 285 10.01 -28.59 0.90
CA LYS A 285 10.33 -27.17 0.79
C LYS A 285 9.09 -26.28 0.58
N SER A 286 9.21 -25.02 0.90
CA SER A 286 8.18 -24.01 0.68
C SER A 286 8.81 -22.63 0.52
N VAL A 287 8.32 -21.84 -0.43
CA VAL A 287 8.76 -20.46 -0.66
C VAL A 287 7.83 -19.47 0.02
N VAL A 288 8.36 -18.33 0.47
CA VAL A 288 7.61 -17.11 0.80
C VAL A 288 8.40 -15.93 0.25
N ARG A 289 7.75 -15.15 -0.65
CA ARG A 289 8.39 -14.03 -1.33
C ARG A 289 7.61 -12.72 -1.13
N TYR A 290 8.33 -11.67 -0.82
CA TYR A 290 7.82 -10.32 -0.75
C TYR A 290 8.65 -9.41 -1.67
N CYS A 291 8.25 -9.31 -2.93
CA CYS A 291 9.00 -8.66 -4.00
C CYS A 291 10.38 -9.32 -4.21
N ASP A 292 11.45 -8.62 -3.90
CA ASP A 292 12.85 -9.05 -3.97
C ASP A 292 13.33 -9.81 -2.73
N ASP A 293 12.70 -9.63 -1.58
CA ASP A 293 13.00 -10.40 -0.37
C ASP A 293 12.29 -11.77 -0.42
N PHE A 294 13.00 -12.87 -0.19
CA PHE A 294 12.39 -14.20 -0.14
C PHE A 294 13.09 -15.14 0.84
N VAL A 295 12.34 -16.13 1.29
CA VAL A 295 12.86 -17.24 2.08
C VAL A 295 12.36 -18.58 1.53
N ILE A 296 13.21 -19.60 1.56
CA ILE A 296 12.85 -20.99 1.26
C ILE A 296 12.99 -21.78 2.55
N LEU A 297 11.92 -22.45 2.94
CA LEU A 297 11.82 -23.21 4.18
C LEU A 297 11.98 -24.69 3.83
N CYS A 298 13.00 -25.37 4.34
CA CYS A 298 13.40 -26.74 4.00
C CYS A 298 13.36 -27.64 5.23
N GLU A 299 13.25 -28.95 5.01
CA GLU A 299 13.29 -29.95 6.08
C GLU A 299 14.72 -30.31 6.48
N SER A 300 15.70 -30.30 5.56
CA SER A 300 17.10 -30.61 5.83
C SER A 300 18.05 -29.45 5.47
N LYS A 301 19.27 -29.50 6.00
CA LYS A 301 20.33 -28.52 5.72
C LYS A 301 20.81 -28.63 4.29
N GLU A 302 21.03 -29.85 3.84
CA GLU A 302 21.52 -30.19 2.51
C GLU A 302 20.52 -29.70 1.44
N GLU A 303 19.19 -29.86 1.69
CA GLU A 303 18.18 -29.31 0.81
C GLU A 303 18.25 -27.76 0.76
N ALA A 304 18.43 -27.11 1.91
CA ALA A 304 18.56 -25.65 1.94
C ALA A 304 19.84 -25.16 1.23
N GLU A 305 20.97 -25.84 1.40
CA GLU A 305 22.23 -25.53 0.71
C GLU A 305 22.14 -25.80 -0.79
N SER A 306 21.41 -26.82 -1.22
CA SER A 306 21.18 -27.08 -2.65
C SER A 306 20.45 -25.95 -3.38
N MET A 307 19.79 -25.03 -2.67
CA MET A 307 19.06 -23.92 -3.29
C MET A 307 19.99 -22.92 -3.99
N TYR A 308 21.26 -22.80 -3.59
CA TYR A 308 22.25 -22.00 -4.32
C TYR A 308 22.35 -22.46 -5.78
N GLU A 309 22.47 -23.75 -6.01
CA GLU A 309 22.60 -24.32 -7.36
C GLU A 309 21.25 -24.34 -8.09
N ARG A 310 20.17 -24.74 -7.42
CA ARG A 310 18.83 -24.83 -8.01
C ARG A 310 18.29 -23.47 -8.49
N LEU A 311 18.69 -22.39 -7.84
CA LEU A 311 18.27 -21.04 -8.24
C LEU A 311 19.10 -20.46 -9.39
N LYS A 312 20.27 -20.99 -9.73
CA LYS A 312 21.12 -20.47 -10.82
C LYS A 312 20.39 -20.32 -12.16
N PRO A 313 19.67 -21.35 -12.68
CA PRO A 313 18.94 -21.21 -13.94
C PRO A 313 17.84 -20.14 -13.87
N TYR A 314 17.14 -20.06 -12.72
CA TYR A 314 16.14 -19.04 -12.48
C TYR A 314 16.72 -17.62 -12.54
N LEU A 315 17.89 -17.41 -11.93
CA LEU A 315 18.58 -16.12 -11.83
C LEU A 315 19.15 -15.71 -13.17
N THR A 316 19.88 -16.59 -13.84
CA THR A 316 20.53 -16.33 -15.16
C THR A 316 19.52 -15.87 -16.20
N LYS A 317 18.36 -16.55 -16.30
CA LYS A 317 17.27 -16.17 -17.22
C LYS A 317 16.77 -14.73 -17.00
N ARG A 318 16.94 -14.20 -15.79
CA ARG A 318 16.43 -12.89 -15.34
C ARG A 318 17.49 -11.80 -15.25
N GLY A 319 18.77 -12.14 -15.48
CA GLY A 319 19.92 -11.24 -15.30
C GLY A 319 20.19 -10.93 -13.83
N LEU A 320 19.88 -11.85 -12.93
CA LEU A 320 20.00 -11.66 -11.48
C LEU A 320 21.10 -12.55 -10.90
N GLU A 321 21.61 -12.12 -9.75
CA GLU A 321 22.55 -12.84 -8.90
C GLU A 321 22.09 -12.77 -7.43
N LEU A 322 22.42 -13.77 -6.63
CA LEU A 322 22.27 -13.70 -5.18
C LEU A 322 23.32 -12.75 -4.60
N ALA A 323 22.94 -12.01 -3.56
CA ALA A 323 23.87 -11.17 -2.80
C ALA A 323 24.61 -12.05 -1.78
N PRO A 324 25.95 -12.30 -1.94
CA PRO A 324 26.66 -13.25 -1.09
C PRO A 324 26.70 -12.82 0.39
N ASP A 325 26.77 -11.50 0.62
CA ASP A 325 26.80 -10.89 1.96
C ASP A 325 25.48 -10.98 2.73
N LYS A 326 24.38 -11.38 2.07
CA LYS A 326 23.05 -11.40 2.65
C LYS A 326 22.31 -12.73 2.48
N THR A 327 22.80 -13.60 1.60
CA THR A 327 22.22 -14.92 1.40
C THR A 327 22.88 -15.92 2.34
N ARG A 328 22.07 -16.62 3.12
CA ARG A 328 22.59 -17.61 4.09
C ARG A 328 21.58 -18.71 4.39
N VAL A 329 22.10 -19.83 4.87
CA VAL A 329 21.31 -20.96 5.39
C VAL A 329 21.38 -20.93 6.92
N THR A 330 20.22 -20.90 7.56
CA THR A 330 20.10 -20.77 9.01
C THR A 330 19.12 -21.79 9.58
N HIS A 331 19.44 -22.40 10.75
CA HIS A 331 18.47 -23.22 11.46
C HIS A 331 17.54 -22.33 12.31
N ILE A 332 16.27 -22.66 12.39
CA ILE A 332 15.26 -21.84 13.09
C ILE A 332 15.53 -21.62 14.58
N SER A 333 16.32 -22.48 15.23
CA SER A 333 16.75 -22.28 16.63
C SER A 333 17.72 -21.11 16.79
N GLN A 334 18.51 -20.79 15.77
CA GLN A 334 19.36 -19.60 15.74
C GLN A 334 18.52 -18.36 15.49
N GLY A 335 17.46 -18.50 14.69
CA GLY A 335 16.57 -17.43 14.27
C GLY A 335 17.03 -16.71 13.00
N PHE A 336 16.08 -16.04 12.33
CA PHE A 336 16.33 -15.26 11.13
C PHE A 336 15.45 -14.02 11.08
N ASP A 337 15.85 -13.05 10.27
CA ASP A 337 15.16 -11.77 10.11
C ASP A 337 14.46 -11.70 8.75
N PHE A 338 13.17 -11.34 8.74
CA PHE A 338 12.43 -11.11 7.52
C PHE A 338 11.42 -9.97 7.69
N LEU A 339 11.40 -9.03 6.75
CA LEU A 339 10.49 -7.88 6.73
C LEU A 339 10.39 -7.12 8.08
N GLY A 340 11.53 -6.91 8.74
CA GLY A 340 11.59 -6.18 10.00
C GLY A 340 11.16 -6.94 11.25
N PHE A 341 11.01 -8.27 11.13
CA PHE A 341 10.69 -9.18 12.23
C PHE A 341 11.76 -10.24 12.38
N HIS A 342 12.01 -10.66 13.61
CA HIS A 342 12.86 -11.77 13.98
C HIS A 342 12.03 -13.01 14.32
N PHE A 343 12.33 -14.12 13.67
CA PHE A 343 11.65 -15.41 13.81
C PHE A 343 12.58 -16.38 14.53
N LYS A 344 12.14 -17.00 15.62
CA LYS A 344 12.97 -17.95 16.36
C LYS A 344 12.13 -18.98 17.11
N HIS A 345 12.61 -20.22 17.18
CA HIS A 345 12.09 -21.25 18.07
C HIS A 345 12.69 -21.09 19.46
N TYR A 346 11.84 -21.09 20.47
CA TYR A 346 12.23 -21.09 21.89
C TYR A 346 11.78 -22.39 22.53
N PRO A 347 12.60 -22.98 23.43
CA PRO A 347 12.18 -24.15 24.21
C PRO A 347 11.00 -23.79 25.11
N THR A 348 10.13 -24.74 25.36
CA THR A 348 9.02 -24.59 26.30
C THR A 348 9.11 -25.64 27.40
N ASN A 349 8.55 -25.34 28.58
CA ASN A 349 8.46 -26.33 29.63
C ASN A 349 7.65 -27.55 29.18
N LYS A 350 8.10 -28.75 29.51
CA LYS A 350 7.58 -30.04 29.04
C LYS A 350 6.11 -30.31 29.40
N GLU A 351 5.53 -29.57 30.36
CA GLU A 351 4.18 -29.79 30.91
C GLU A 351 3.02 -29.74 29.93
N LYS A 352 3.22 -29.17 28.70
CA LYS A 352 2.16 -29.03 27.67
C LYS A 352 2.41 -29.84 26.39
N GLY A 353 3.28 -30.86 26.42
CA GLY A 353 3.55 -31.72 25.27
C GLY A 353 4.12 -31.01 24.04
N ARG A 354 4.60 -29.79 24.17
CA ARG A 354 5.24 -29.02 23.09
C ARG A 354 6.67 -28.69 23.48
N LEU A 355 7.63 -29.25 22.75
CA LEU A 355 9.06 -29.00 22.99
C LEU A 355 9.50 -27.58 22.62
N TRP A 356 8.84 -26.95 21.65
CA TRP A 356 9.24 -25.65 21.08
C TRP A 356 8.05 -24.75 20.79
N LYS A 357 8.27 -23.45 20.95
CA LYS A 357 7.31 -22.39 20.60
C LYS A 357 7.98 -21.41 19.65
N ILE A 358 7.34 -21.13 18.51
CA ILE A 358 7.79 -20.04 17.65
C ILE A 358 7.34 -18.70 18.23
N ILE A 359 8.27 -17.76 18.30
CA ILE A 359 7.99 -16.38 18.67
C ILE A 359 8.52 -15.47 17.55
N ILE A 360 7.67 -14.55 17.12
CA ILE A 360 8.00 -13.52 16.14
C ILE A 360 7.96 -12.18 16.87
N LYS A 361 9.08 -11.45 16.85
CA LYS A 361 9.22 -10.13 17.47
C LYS A 361 9.72 -9.11 16.44
N PRO A 362 9.49 -7.79 16.61
CA PRO A 362 10.21 -6.79 15.83
C PRO A 362 11.71 -6.95 15.99
N ASN A 363 12.46 -6.98 14.87
CA ASN A 363 13.91 -7.15 14.94
C ASN A 363 14.63 -5.87 15.42
N GLU A 364 15.88 -5.99 15.84
CA GLU A 364 16.68 -4.89 16.41
C GLU A 364 16.85 -3.71 15.45
N ASN A 365 17.04 -3.98 14.16
CA ASN A 365 17.16 -2.95 13.14
C ASN A 365 15.87 -2.11 13.02
N SER A 366 14.70 -2.76 13.08
CA SER A 366 13.40 -2.09 13.05
C SER A 366 13.17 -1.22 14.30
N GLN A 367 13.59 -1.73 15.48
CA GLN A 367 13.54 -0.99 16.74
C GLN A 367 14.47 0.23 16.72
N SER A 368 15.71 0.07 16.27
CA SER A 368 16.69 1.14 16.13
C SER A 368 16.22 2.26 15.21
N LYS A 369 15.58 1.91 14.06
CA LYS A 369 14.97 2.89 13.14
C LYS A 369 13.85 3.69 13.80
N MET A 370 13.04 3.09 14.66
CA MET A 370 12.03 3.84 15.42
C MET A 370 12.68 4.83 16.39
N ILE A 371 13.65 4.36 17.17
CA ILE A 371 14.38 5.19 18.14
C ILE A 371 15.01 6.40 17.46
N GLU A 372 15.62 6.19 16.28
CA GLU A 372 16.23 7.26 15.49
C GLU A 372 15.20 8.30 15.03
N LYS A 373 14.07 7.86 14.45
CA LYS A 373 12.98 8.78 14.06
C LYS A 373 12.41 9.57 15.24
N VAL A 374 12.31 8.94 16.41
CA VAL A 374 11.89 9.64 17.63
C VAL A 374 12.93 10.70 18.02
N ARG A 375 14.24 10.36 18.00
CA ARG A 375 15.32 11.32 18.28
C ARG A 375 15.28 12.52 17.33
N GLU A 376 15.17 12.26 16.04
CA GLU A 376 15.08 13.32 15.02
C GLU A 376 13.86 14.21 15.22
N CYS A 377 12.71 13.63 15.58
CA CYS A 377 11.51 14.39 15.89
C CYS A 377 11.75 15.34 17.05
N PHE A 378 12.35 14.88 18.16
CA PHE A 378 12.71 15.75 19.29
C PHE A 378 13.76 16.79 18.92
N LYS A 379 14.78 16.45 18.13
CA LYS A 379 15.81 17.39 17.66
C LYS A 379 15.21 18.54 16.83
N ARG A 380 14.33 18.22 15.88
CA ARG A 380 13.67 19.24 15.01
C ARG A 380 12.70 20.13 15.78
N ASN A 381 12.18 19.65 16.91
CA ASN A 381 11.23 20.41 17.73
C ASN A 381 11.86 21.12 18.92
N GLN A 382 13.21 21.16 19.03
CA GLN A 382 13.88 21.95 20.08
C GLN A 382 13.44 23.42 19.98
N GLY A 383 13.04 24.04 21.11
CA GLY A 383 12.52 25.40 21.17
C GLY A 383 11.12 25.60 20.57
N ARG A 384 10.46 24.53 20.09
CA ARG A 384 9.08 24.59 19.57
C ARG A 384 8.06 24.28 20.66
N ASN A 385 6.79 24.60 20.38
CA ASN A 385 5.70 24.30 21.31
C ASN A 385 5.37 22.80 21.39
N VAL A 386 4.74 22.40 22.50
CA VAL A 386 4.37 21.01 22.79
C VAL A 386 3.35 20.47 21.78
N ALA A 387 2.41 21.30 21.29
CA ALA A 387 1.40 20.90 20.32
C ALA A 387 2.04 20.39 19.01
N ARG A 388 3.07 21.08 18.50
CA ARG A 388 3.79 20.68 17.31
C ARG A 388 4.55 19.39 17.53
N LEU A 389 5.26 19.24 18.65
CA LEU A 389 5.95 18.01 19.00
C LEU A 389 4.98 16.82 18.99
N ILE A 390 3.83 16.93 19.66
CA ILE A 390 2.83 15.87 19.72
C ILE A 390 2.27 15.54 18.33
N SER A 391 1.98 16.56 17.52
CA SER A 391 1.45 16.37 16.17
C SER A 391 2.40 15.63 15.23
N GLU A 392 3.72 15.79 15.40
CA GLU A 392 4.74 15.08 14.62
C GLU A 392 5.08 13.69 15.22
N LEU A 393 5.02 13.53 16.55
CA LEU A 393 5.40 12.30 17.23
C LEU A 393 4.30 11.21 17.17
N ASN A 394 3.03 11.61 17.33
CA ASN A 394 1.91 10.67 17.28
C ASN A 394 1.81 9.84 15.99
N PRO A 395 2.03 10.39 14.79
CA PRO A 395 2.10 9.58 13.56
C PRO A 395 3.22 8.54 13.57
N ILE A 396 4.39 8.85 14.16
CA ILE A 396 5.52 7.92 14.29
C ILE A 396 5.12 6.77 15.21
N ILE A 397 4.61 7.07 16.41
CA ILE A 397 4.16 6.08 17.40
C ILE A 397 3.09 5.17 16.78
N ARG A 398 2.06 5.75 16.19
CA ARG A 398 0.94 5.01 15.58
C ARG A 398 1.40 4.13 14.41
N GLY A 399 2.31 4.63 13.59
CA GLY A 399 2.83 3.89 12.44
C GLY A 399 3.57 2.62 12.86
N TYR A 400 4.49 2.71 13.83
CA TYR A 400 5.22 1.54 14.34
C TYR A 400 4.33 0.62 15.17
N ALA A 401 3.44 1.15 16.01
CA ALA A 401 2.50 0.35 16.78
C ALA A 401 1.60 -0.49 15.87
N ASN A 402 1.02 0.09 14.82
CA ASN A 402 0.18 -0.61 13.86
C ASN A 402 0.95 -1.66 13.06
N TYR A 403 2.23 -1.40 12.73
CA TYR A 403 3.06 -2.37 12.03
C TYR A 403 3.43 -3.57 12.92
N TRP A 404 3.76 -3.34 14.18
CA TRP A 404 4.23 -4.39 15.09
C TRP A 404 3.12 -5.14 15.83
N ARG A 405 1.91 -4.56 15.92
CA ARG A 405 0.77 -5.11 16.71
C ARG A 405 0.32 -6.52 16.31
N HIS A 406 0.75 -7.01 15.15
CA HIS A 406 0.38 -8.33 14.65
C HIS A 406 1.28 -9.47 15.19
N GLN A 407 2.33 -9.11 15.94
CA GLN A 407 3.31 -10.04 16.49
C GLN A 407 3.53 -9.79 17.99
N VAL A 408 4.45 -10.56 18.61
CA VAL A 408 4.75 -10.43 20.04
C VAL A 408 5.54 -9.13 20.28
N SER A 409 4.85 -8.06 20.65
CA SER A 409 5.43 -6.72 20.77
C SER A 409 4.99 -5.92 22.00
N LYS A 410 4.15 -6.47 22.90
CA LYS A 410 3.60 -5.71 24.03
C LYS A 410 4.68 -5.17 24.98
N GLU A 411 5.65 -6.01 25.32
CA GLU A 411 6.80 -5.61 26.15
C GLU A 411 7.62 -4.50 25.48
N LEU A 412 7.85 -4.64 24.16
CA LEU A 412 8.55 -3.64 23.38
C LEU A 412 7.78 -2.31 23.37
N PHE A 413 6.45 -2.34 23.27
CA PHE A 413 5.63 -1.13 23.32
C PHE A 413 5.85 -0.36 24.63
N SER A 414 5.87 -1.05 25.76
CA SER A 414 6.16 -0.45 27.06
C SER A 414 7.59 0.12 27.14
N LYS A 415 8.59 -0.59 26.60
CA LYS A 415 9.97 -0.08 26.51
C LYS A 415 10.06 1.19 25.68
N MET A 416 9.35 1.25 24.53
CA MET A 416 9.33 2.44 23.68
C MET A 416 8.61 3.62 24.35
N ASP A 417 7.51 3.39 25.07
CA ASP A 417 6.83 4.42 25.83
C ASP A 417 7.73 5.00 26.94
N SER A 418 8.49 4.15 27.64
CA SER A 418 9.47 4.59 28.65
C SER A 418 10.59 5.43 28.03
N TYR A 419 11.08 5.02 26.86
CA TYR A 419 12.07 5.80 26.12
C TYR A 419 11.52 7.17 25.69
N ILE A 420 10.32 7.21 25.12
CA ILE A 420 9.65 8.45 24.70
C ILE A 420 9.44 9.37 25.92
N TRP A 421 9.01 8.80 27.05
CA TRP A 421 8.84 9.53 28.29
C TRP A 421 10.13 10.21 28.75
N SER A 422 11.27 9.52 28.72
CA SER A 422 12.56 10.10 29.07
C SER A 422 12.92 11.29 28.20
N LYS A 423 12.60 11.22 26.89
CA LYS A 423 12.81 12.32 25.94
C LYS A 423 11.85 13.50 26.18
N VAL A 424 10.59 13.21 26.50
CA VAL A 424 9.60 14.23 26.88
C VAL A 424 10.06 15.00 28.12
N LYS A 425 10.53 14.30 29.15
CA LYS A 425 11.07 14.91 30.39
C LYS A 425 12.22 15.87 30.08
N SER A 426 13.19 15.41 29.28
CA SER A 426 14.34 16.24 28.88
C SER A 426 13.90 17.44 28.02
N PHE A 427 12.95 17.26 27.10
CA PHE A 427 12.40 18.33 26.27
C PHE A 427 11.72 19.42 27.09
N LEU A 428 10.84 19.04 28.02
CA LEU A 428 10.10 19.98 28.86
C LEU A 428 11.02 20.76 29.82
N ARG A 429 12.04 20.11 30.38
CA ARG A 429 13.06 20.78 31.20
C ARG A 429 13.86 21.83 30.42
N ARG A 430 14.20 21.53 29.17
CA ARG A 430 14.88 22.50 28.29
C ARG A 430 13.96 23.63 27.85
N LEU A 431 12.65 23.35 27.67
CA LEU A 431 11.67 24.36 27.31
C LEU A 431 11.43 25.35 28.46
N HIS A 432 11.55 24.89 29.72
CA HIS A 432 11.31 25.68 30.94
C HIS A 432 12.43 25.50 31.97
N PRO A 433 13.66 25.98 31.70
CA PRO A 433 14.81 25.71 32.54
C PRO A 433 14.69 26.28 33.97
N LYS A 434 14.00 27.41 34.11
CA LYS A 434 13.80 28.11 35.39
C LYS A 434 12.53 27.68 36.16
N LYS A 435 11.76 26.70 35.66
CA LYS A 435 10.50 26.29 36.30
C LYS A 435 10.66 24.94 37.01
N PRO A 436 10.11 24.78 38.24
CA PRO A 436 10.11 23.50 38.93
C PRO A 436 9.27 22.45 38.20
N TRP A 437 9.62 21.15 38.38
CA TRP A 437 8.92 20.05 37.70
C TRP A 437 7.42 20.01 38.02
N LYS A 438 7.03 20.37 39.26
CA LYS A 438 5.62 20.46 39.69
C LYS A 438 4.81 21.43 38.83
N TRP A 439 5.39 22.60 38.48
CA TRP A 439 4.77 23.57 37.57
C TRP A 439 4.61 23.02 36.15
N ILE A 440 5.66 22.33 35.65
CA ILE A 440 5.63 21.69 34.30
C ILE A 440 4.52 20.65 34.21
N ILE A 441 4.38 19.81 35.25
CA ILE A 441 3.32 18.82 35.35
C ILE A 441 1.95 19.49 35.27
N LYS A 442 1.67 20.46 36.13
CA LYS A 442 0.38 21.19 36.18
C LYS A 442 0.01 21.79 34.82
N ARG A 443 1.02 22.22 34.02
CA ARG A 443 0.82 22.89 32.75
C ARG A 443 0.62 21.95 31.57
N TYR A 444 1.22 20.76 31.57
CA TYR A 444 1.31 19.91 30.40
C TYR A 444 0.78 18.48 30.59
N PHE A 445 0.36 18.11 31.78
CA PHE A 445 -0.16 16.77 32.03
C PHE A 445 -1.62 16.82 32.43
N TYR A 446 -2.45 16.14 31.63
CA TYR A 446 -3.91 16.11 31.79
C TYR A 446 -4.43 14.67 31.71
N PRO A 447 -5.67 14.44 32.17
CA PRO A 447 -6.39 13.20 31.93
C PRO A 447 -6.50 12.88 30.45
N ASP A 448 -6.77 11.60 30.13
CA ASP A 448 -6.94 11.17 28.74
C ASP A 448 -8.15 11.83 28.08
N ILE A 449 -7.89 12.70 27.09
CA ILE A 449 -8.92 13.40 26.33
C ILE A 449 -9.60 12.52 25.25
N TYR A 450 -9.02 11.33 24.97
CA TYR A 450 -9.54 10.38 23.96
C TYR A 450 -10.30 9.22 24.58
N GLY A 451 -10.35 9.10 25.91
CA GLY A 451 -11.04 8.04 26.63
C GLY A 451 -10.47 6.63 26.39
N GLN A 452 -9.15 6.53 26.16
CA GLN A 452 -8.45 5.26 25.94
C GLN A 452 -7.87 4.65 27.22
N SER A 453 -7.74 5.46 28.28
CA SER A 453 -7.20 5.03 29.56
C SER A 453 -7.73 5.90 30.71
N GLN A 454 -7.59 5.40 31.94
CA GLN A 454 -7.87 6.17 33.17
C GLN A 454 -6.64 6.96 33.64
N SER A 455 -5.60 7.10 32.82
CA SER A 455 -4.38 7.82 33.19
C SER A 455 -4.63 9.31 33.24
N ASN A 456 -4.29 9.94 34.36
CA ASN A 456 -4.37 11.39 34.56
C ASN A 456 -3.07 12.12 34.15
N TRP A 457 -2.08 11.39 33.61
CA TRP A 457 -0.71 11.86 33.38
C TRP A 457 -0.29 11.67 31.93
N LEU A 458 -0.94 12.41 31.03
CA LEU A 458 -0.60 12.34 29.61
C LEU A 458 -0.14 13.70 29.12
N LEU A 459 0.99 13.73 28.42
CA LEU A 459 1.48 14.95 27.80
C LEU A 459 0.43 15.52 26.86
N THR A 460 -0.04 16.69 27.16
CA THR A 460 -1.11 17.39 26.42
C THR A 460 -0.67 18.84 26.21
N ASP A 461 -1.00 19.42 25.08
CA ASP A 461 -0.78 20.85 24.89
C ASP A 461 -1.74 21.67 25.75
N PRO A 462 -1.37 22.90 26.17
CA PRO A 462 -2.21 23.71 27.08
C PRO A 462 -3.62 24.01 26.54
N SER A 463 -3.82 23.99 25.22
CA SER A 463 -5.16 24.14 24.62
C SER A 463 -5.97 22.85 24.61
N GLN A 464 -5.42 21.74 25.09
CA GLN A 464 -6.00 20.39 25.13
C GLN A 464 -6.46 19.84 23.76
N LYS A 465 -5.91 20.39 22.69
CA LYS A 465 -6.21 19.95 21.33
C LYS A 465 -5.40 18.72 20.91
N TYR A 466 -4.17 18.60 21.41
CA TYR A 466 -3.24 17.52 21.07
C TYR A 466 -2.76 16.82 22.33
N GLN A 467 -2.84 15.51 22.37
CA GLN A 467 -2.35 14.67 23.46
C GLN A 467 -1.47 13.55 22.92
N LEU A 468 -0.38 13.25 23.61
CA LEU A 468 0.54 12.18 23.25
C LEU A 468 -0.10 10.81 23.51
N ILE A 469 -0.14 9.98 22.48
CA ILE A 469 -0.62 8.59 22.60
C ILE A 469 0.48 7.68 23.15
N ARG A 470 0.09 6.62 23.88
CA ARG A 470 1.00 5.56 24.32
C ARG A 470 0.93 4.38 23.35
N MET A 471 2.10 3.84 23.01
CA MET A 471 2.21 2.67 22.15
C MET A 471 1.59 1.43 22.82
N ALA A 472 1.76 1.30 24.14
CA ALA A 472 1.21 0.23 24.94
C ALA A 472 -0.33 0.13 24.92
N TRP A 473 -1.05 1.18 24.54
CA TRP A 473 -2.52 1.11 24.37
C TRP A 473 -2.93 0.35 23.12
N THR A 474 -2.03 0.18 22.16
CA THR A 474 -2.34 -0.57 20.95
C THR A 474 -2.52 -2.06 21.28
N PRO A 475 -3.70 -2.64 21.01
CA PRO A 475 -3.94 -4.06 21.26
C PRO A 475 -3.14 -4.92 20.28
N ILE A 476 -2.65 -6.07 20.77
CA ILE A 476 -2.03 -7.08 19.92
C ILE A 476 -3.16 -7.86 19.23
N VAL A 477 -3.14 -7.90 17.90
CA VAL A 477 -4.20 -8.47 17.07
C VAL A 477 -3.61 -9.37 16.01
N ARG A 478 -4.07 -10.63 15.93
CA ARG A 478 -3.62 -11.55 14.88
C ARG A 478 -4.01 -11.03 13.49
N HIS A 479 -3.06 -11.04 12.55
CA HIS A 479 -3.32 -10.67 11.16
C HIS A 479 -4.18 -11.72 10.46
N GLU A 480 -5.13 -11.26 9.65
CA GLU A 480 -5.94 -12.11 8.78
C GLU A 480 -5.37 -12.08 7.36
N MET A 481 -4.65 -13.15 7.01
CA MET A 481 -3.98 -13.29 5.71
C MET A 481 -5.01 -13.47 4.57
N VAL A 482 -4.67 -12.96 3.38
CA VAL A 482 -5.41 -13.30 2.16
C VAL A 482 -5.16 -14.77 1.82
N LYS A 483 -6.24 -15.54 1.74
CA LYS A 483 -6.15 -17.00 1.52
C LYS A 483 -5.72 -17.32 0.09
N TYR A 484 -4.77 -18.21 -0.06
CA TYR A 484 -4.33 -18.84 -1.32
C TYR A 484 -4.20 -17.85 -2.51
N LYS A 485 -4.80 -18.20 -3.65
CA LYS A 485 -4.84 -17.38 -4.87
C LYS A 485 -5.97 -16.36 -4.90
N ASN A 486 -6.68 -16.13 -3.78
CA ASN A 486 -7.76 -15.15 -3.72
C ASN A 486 -7.28 -13.79 -4.23
N SER A 487 -8.06 -13.20 -5.13
CA SER A 487 -7.78 -11.89 -5.72
C SER A 487 -9.00 -10.96 -5.60
N PRO A 488 -8.82 -9.65 -5.35
CA PRO A 488 -9.92 -8.70 -5.32
C PRO A 488 -10.57 -8.47 -6.71
N PHE A 489 -9.94 -8.96 -7.77
CA PHE A 489 -10.50 -8.96 -9.12
C PHE A 489 -11.46 -10.13 -9.37
N ASP A 490 -11.48 -11.14 -8.51
CA ASP A 490 -12.47 -12.20 -8.59
C ASP A 490 -13.83 -11.70 -8.07
N SER A 491 -14.83 -11.71 -8.97
CA SER A 491 -16.18 -11.25 -8.64
C SER A 491 -16.90 -12.14 -7.61
N THR A 492 -16.55 -13.43 -7.54
CA THR A 492 -17.14 -14.38 -6.60
C THR A 492 -16.72 -14.12 -5.16
N LEU A 493 -15.57 -13.48 -4.96
CA LEU A 493 -14.98 -13.17 -3.66
C LEU A 493 -15.34 -11.79 -3.11
N THR A 494 -16.30 -11.10 -3.72
CA THR A 494 -16.70 -9.74 -3.28
C THR A 494 -17.09 -9.72 -1.78
N GLY A 495 -17.96 -10.65 -1.33
CA GLY A 495 -18.36 -10.74 0.07
C GLY A 495 -17.21 -11.11 1.04
N TYR A 496 -16.24 -11.91 0.57
CA TYR A 496 -15.03 -12.23 1.35
C TYR A 496 -14.20 -10.96 1.62
N TYR A 497 -13.96 -10.14 0.58
CA TYR A 497 -13.19 -8.91 0.74
C TYR A 497 -13.94 -7.83 1.53
N GLU A 498 -15.26 -7.71 1.36
CA GLU A 498 -16.07 -6.79 2.17
C GLU A 498 -15.98 -7.13 3.66
N LYS A 499 -16.16 -8.39 4.04
CA LYS A 499 -16.02 -8.85 5.44
C LYS A 499 -14.61 -8.62 5.97
N ARG A 500 -13.56 -8.89 5.16
CA ARG A 500 -12.17 -8.67 5.55
C ARG A 500 -11.87 -7.17 5.74
N ASP A 501 -12.32 -6.34 4.81
CA ASP A 501 -12.12 -4.89 4.88
C ASP A 501 -12.84 -4.27 6.09
N MET A 502 -14.04 -4.74 6.45
CA MET A 502 -14.74 -4.33 7.68
C MET A 502 -13.94 -4.68 8.93
N LYS A 503 -13.45 -5.91 9.04
CA LYS A 503 -12.63 -6.34 10.17
C LYS A 503 -11.32 -5.56 10.28
N LEU A 504 -10.64 -5.29 9.16
CA LEU A 504 -9.43 -4.46 9.15
C LEU A 504 -9.76 -3.04 9.57
N PHE A 505 -10.85 -2.47 9.07
CA PHE A 505 -11.30 -1.14 9.47
C PHE A 505 -11.53 -1.03 10.98
N GLU A 506 -12.19 -2.02 11.58
CA GLU A 506 -12.41 -2.07 13.03
C GLU A 506 -11.09 -2.18 13.82
N LYS A 507 -10.11 -2.93 13.31
CA LYS A 507 -8.80 -3.07 13.94
C LYS A 507 -7.95 -1.80 13.85
N ASP A 508 -8.02 -1.08 12.73
CA ASP A 508 -7.11 0.02 12.41
C ASP A 508 -7.61 1.40 12.85
N ASN A 509 -8.89 1.51 13.23
CA ASN A 509 -9.48 2.78 13.61
C ASN A 509 -9.79 2.86 15.11
N VAL A 510 -9.80 4.07 15.63
CA VAL A 510 -10.18 4.38 17.02
C VAL A 510 -11.69 4.12 17.26
N ALA A 511 -12.05 3.83 18.51
CA ALA A 511 -13.40 3.40 18.89
C ALA A 511 -14.54 4.29 18.35
N TYR A 512 -14.37 5.61 18.39
CA TYR A 512 -15.40 6.53 17.89
C TYR A 512 -15.62 6.40 16.37
N LYS A 513 -14.55 6.22 15.58
CA LYS A 513 -14.67 5.97 14.12
C LYS A 513 -15.30 4.61 13.82
N GLN A 514 -14.97 3.58 14.61
CA GLN A 514 -15.60 2.26 14.51
C GLN A 514 -17.12 2.37 14.76
N LYS A 515 -17.52 3.09 15.82
CA LYS A 515 -18.93 3.30 16.17
C LYS A 515 -19.69 4.03 15.06
N MET A 516 -19.08 5.07 14.48
CA MET A 516 -19.66 5.79 13.33
C MET A 516 -19.78 4.87 12.10
N ALA A 517 -18.73 4.14 11.75
CA ALA A 517 -18.73 3.23 10.61
C ALA A 517 -19.78 2.13 10.75
N LYS A 518 -19.94 1.52 11.95
CA LYS A 518 -20.99 0.54 12.23
C LYS A 518 -22.40 1.10 11.99
N ARG A 519 -22.69 2.30 12.49
CA ARG A 519 -23.98 2.99 12.25
C ARG A 519 -24.24 3.24 10.76
N GLN A 520 -23.20 3.48 9.97
CA GLN A 520 -23.26 3.70 8.53
C GLN A 520 -23.14 2.41 7.71
N LYS A 521 -23.18 1.21 8.34
CA LYS A 521 -22.96 -0.09 7.70
C LYS A 521 -21.67 -0.13 6.88
N HIS A 522 -20.59 0.52 7.41
CA HIS A 522 -19.28 0.69 6.78
C HIS A 522 -19.30 1.34 5.39
N LYS A 523 -20.33 2.14 5.11
CA LYS A 523 -20.48 2.89 3.85
C LYS A 523 -20.46 4.39 4.09
N CYS A 524 -19.85 5.12 3.16
CA CYS A 524 -19.92 6.58 3.16
C CYS A 524 -21.34 7.03 2.83
N PRO A 525 -22.00 7.87 3.66
CA PRO A 525 -23.38 8.30 3.43
C PRO A 525 -23.58 9.08 2.12
N ILE A 526 -22.54 9.75 1.64
CA ILE A 526 -22.60 10.56 0.41
C ILE A 526 -22.56 9.67 -0.82
N CYS A 527 -21.62 8.75 -0.91
CA CYS A 527 -21.35 7.97 -2.12
C CYS A 527 -21.82 6.52 -2.05
N GLN A 528 -22.17 6.02 -0.88
CA GLN A 528 -22.63 4.64 -0.63
C GLN A 528 -21.57 3.56 -0.93
N THR A 529 -20.29 3.93 -1.09
CA THR A 529 -19.20 2.96 -1.21
C THR A 529 -18.54 2.68 0.14
N SER A 530 -17.73 1.60 0.21
CA SER A 530 -17.04 1.19 1.44
C SER A 530 -16.14 2.31 1.98
N LEU A 531 -16.11 2.46 3.31
CA LEU A 531 -15.17 3.33 4.02
C LEU A 531 -13.75 2.76 4.05
N SER A 532 -13.56 1.49 3.72
CA SER A 532 -12.25 0.82 3.68
C SER A 532 -11.58 1.04 2.33
N THR A 533 -11.14 2.27 2.08
CA THR A 533 -10.42 2.67 0.87
C THR A 533 -9.03 3.20 1.22
N GLU A 534 -8.16 3.34 0.21
CA GLU A 534 -6.84 4.00 0.37
C GLU A 534 -6.97 5.50 0.61
N GLU A 535 -8.14 6.06 0.33
CA GLU A 535 -8.46 7.46 0.60
C GLU A 535 -8.69 7.68 2.09
N GLY A 536 -8.18 8.77 2.63
CA GLY A 536 -8.41 9.17 4.01
C GLY A 536 -9.88 9.47 4.30
N LEU A 537 -10.24 9.38 5.58
CA LEU A 537 -11.59 9.64 6.07
C LEU A 537 -11.64 10.86 6.96
N GLU A 538 -12.68 11.67 6.77
CA GLU A 538 -12.99 12.85 7.58
C GLU A 538 -14.34 12.72 8.27
N ILE A 539 -14.47 13.46 9.39
CA ILE A 539 -15.73 13.57 10.11
C ILE A 539 -16.45 14.81 9.62
N HIS A 540 -17.65 14.60 9.13
CA HIS A 540 -18.54 15.65 8.66
C HIS A 540 -19.68 15.86 9.65
N HIS A 541 -19.92 17.12 10.04
CA HIS A 541 -21.08 17.52 10.84
C HIS A 541 -22.28 17.72 9.91
N ARG A 542 -23.34 16.95 10.08
CA ARG A 542 -24.59 17.08 9.31
C ARG A 542 -25.20 18.47 9.49
N GLN A 543 -25.30 18.92 10.73
CA GLN A 543 -25.54 20.30 11.11
C GLN A 543 -24.18 20.92 11.45
N PRO A 544 -23.73 21.91 10.68
CA PRO A 544 -22.46 22.57 10.93
C PRO A 544 -22.37 23.21 12.31
N ARG A 545 -21.18 23.29 12.90
CA ARG A 545 -20.96 23.93 14.21
C ARG A 545 -21.39 25.40 14.23
N CYS A 546 -21.22 26.12 13.13
CA CYS A 546 -21.66 27.51 12.98
C CYS A 546 -23.18 27.65 13.05
N HIS A 547 -23.94 26.56 12.92
CA HIS A 547 -25.40 26.49 13.07
C HIS A 547 -25.79 25.71 14.33
N GLY A 548 -24.96 25.67 15.38
CA GLY A 548 -25.25 24.99 16.64
C GLY A 548 -25.14 23.48 16.62
N GLY A 549 -24.47 22.91 15.60
CA GLY A 549 -24.28 21.45 15.49
C GLY A 549 -23.39 20.89 16.60
N THR A 550 -23.85 19.80 17.24
CA THR A 550 -23.17 19.10 18.33
C THR A 550 -22.17 18.06 17.83
N ASN A 551 -21.29 17.57 18.72
CA ASN A 551 -20.38 16.46 18.46
C ASN A 551 -21.03 15.07 18.74
N GLU A 552 -22.34 15.01 18.94
CA GLU A 552 -23.05 13.76 19.09
C GLU A 552 -22.99 12.90 17.84
N TYR A 553 -22.92 11.58 18.02
CA TYR A 553 -22.83 10.63 16.90
C TYR A 553 -23.97 10.75 15.88
N GLN A 554 -25.14 11.24 16.31
CA GLN A 554 -26.30 11.46 15.43
C GLN A 554 -26.03 12.56 14.40
N ASN A 555 -25.24 13.58 14.79
CA ASN A 555 -24.86 14.69 13.94
C ASN A 555 -23.59 14.42 13.12
N LEU A 556 -22.88 13.30 13.34
CA LEU A 556 -21.60 13.03 12.71
C LEU A 556 -21.71 11.95 11.62
N TRP A 557 -21.08 12.23 10.48
CA TRP A 557 -20.84 11.28 9.41
C TRP A 557 -19.34 11.04 9.21
N LEU A 558 -18.95 9.79 9.03
CA LEU A 558 -17.62 9.44 8.56
C LEU A 558 -17.67 9.34 7.04
N VAL A 559 -16.91 10.16 6.33
CA VAL A 559 -16.97 10.34 4.88
C VAL A 559 -15.57 10.29 4.27
N HIS A 560 -15.46 9.98 2.97
CA HIS A 560 -14.22 10.12 2.24
C HIS A 560 -13.85 11.60 2.09
N ILE A 561 -12.57 11.92 2.08
CA ILE A 561 -12.07 13.29 1.90
C ILE A 561 -12.65 13.92 0.63
N SER A 562 -12.64 13.19 -0.49
CA SER A 562 -13.21 13.68 -1.76
C SER A 562 -14.71 13.93 -1.67
N CYS A 563 -15.44 13.07 -0.96
CA CYS A 563 -16.88 13.24 -0.73
C CYS A 563 -17.16 14.46 0.16
N HIS A 564 -16.32 14.71 1.16
CA HIS A 564 -16.42 15.86 2.05
C HIS A 564 -16.20 17.18 1.30
N ILE A 565 -15.14 17.24 0.49
CA ILE A 565 -14.86 18.40 -0.38
C ILE A 565 -16.02 18.65 -1.35
N LEU A 566 -16.52 17.62 -2.00
CA LEU A 566 -17.63 17.74 -2.96
C LEU A 566 -18.93 18.19 -2.27
N TRP A 567 -19.19 17.69 -1.06
CA TRP A 567 -20.33 18.11 -0.26
C TRP A 567 -20.28 19.61 0.03
N HIS A 568 -19.15 20.10 0.58
CA HIS A 568 -19.00 21.51 0.94
C HIS A 568 -18.92 22.46 -0.26
N LYS A 569 -18.65 21.95 -1.45
CA LYS A 569 -18.73 22.72 -2.68
C LYS A 569 -20.17 22.98 -3.10
N VAL A 570 -21.08 22.03 -2.85
CA VAL A 570 -22.52 22.15 -3.16
C VAL A 570 -23.29 22.75 -2.00
N PHE A 571 -22.92 22.41 -0.78
CA PHE A 571 -23.51 22.89 0.47
C PHE A 571 -22.43 23.51 1.35
N PRO A 572 -22.12 24.81 1.20
CA PRO A 572 -21.13 25.50 2.02
C PRO A 572 -21.48 25.42 3.50
N ALA A 573 -20.48 25.26 4.37
CA ALA A 573 -20.70 25.12 5.82
C ALA A 573 -21.38 26.33 6.48
N LYS A 574 -21.20 27.52 5.92
CA LYS A 574 -21.86 28.77 6.35
C LYS A 574 -23.19 29.05 5.65
N GLY A 575 -23.57 28.21 4.67
CA GLY A 575 -24.84 28.31 3.97
C GLY A 575 -25.98 27.57 4.67
N ASP A 576 -27.18 27.60 4.10
CA ASP A 576 -28.35 26.92 4.63
C ASP A 576 -28.12 25.42 4.80
N ILE A 577 -28.70 24.85 5.88
CA ILE A 577 -28.65 23.41 6.13
C ILE A 577 -29.48 22.71 5.06
N PRO A 578 -28.88 21.80 4.26
CA PRO A 578 -29.61 21.14 3.18
C PRO A 578 -30.75 20.27 3.73
N ASN A 579 -31.93 20.42 3.17
CA ASN A 579 -33.09 19.60 3.51
C ASN A 579 -33.01 18.18 2.90
N LYS A 580 -33.89 17.28 3.35
CA LYS A 580 -33.91 15.87 2.89
C LYS A 580 -34.08 15.76 1.36
N LYS A 581 -34.85 16.66 0.72
CA LYS A 581 -35.08 16.67 -0.73
C LYS A 581 -33.81 17.07 -1.50
N GLN A 582 -33.10 18.08 -1.03
CA GLN A 582 -31.81 18.52 -1.59
C GLN A 582 -30.72 17.44 -1.44
N ILE A 583 -30.63 16.79 -0.28
CA ILE A 583 -29.70 15.67 -0.07
C ILE A 583 -30.00 14.50 -1.00
N ARG A 584 -31.30 14.14 -1.15
CA ARG A 584 -31.72 13.09 -2.09
C ARG A 584 -31.42 13.46 -3.54
N ALA A 585 -31.68 14.71 -3.94
CA ALA A 585 -31.36 15.22 -5.27
C ALA A 585 -29.86 15.16 -5.55
N PHE A 586 -29.02 15.60 -4.59
CA PHE A 586 -27.58 15.53 -4.68
C PHE A 586 -27.05 14.09 -4.81
N THR A 587 -27.51 13.18 -3.97
CA THR A 587 -27.14 11.77 -4.06
C THR A 587 -27.64 11.11 -5.35
N LYS A 588 -28.82 11.51 -5.85
CA LYS A 588 -29.36 11.09 -7.17
C LYS A 588 -28.52 11.66 -8.32
N MET A 589 -28.12 12.93 -8.23
CA MET A 589 -27.21 13.55 -9.19
C MET A 589 -25.87 12.81 -9.26
N LEU A 590 -25.27 12.48 -8.13
CA LEU A 590 -24.06 11.67 -8.08
C LEU A 590 -24.25 10.29 -8.73
N ARG A 591 -25.47 9.78 -8.74
CA ARG A 591 -25.84 8.52 -9.43
C ARG A 591 -26.18 8.73 -10.91
N LYS A 592 -26.79 9.86 -11.31
CA LYS A 592 -27.32 10.11 -12.66
C LYS A 592 -26.34 10.71 -13.68
N ARG A 593 -25.25 11.36 -13.29
CA ARG A 593 -24.20 11.83 -14.23
C ARG A 593 -23.53 10.66 -14.98
N LYS A 594 -24.36 9.80 -15.58
CA LYS A 594 -24.02 8.46 -16.04
C LYS A 594 -23.38 8.41 -17.42
N GLU A 595 -23.61 9.37 -18.29
CA GLU A 595 -23.46 9.07 -19.72
C GLU A 595 -22.32 9.79 -20.45
N ALA A 596 -21.91 10.97 -20.02
CA ALA A 596 -20.94 11.78 -20.77
C ALA A 596 -19.45 11.49 -20.54
N LEU A 597 -19.07 10.77 -19.46
CA LEU A 597 -17.64 10.52 -19.11
C LEU A 597 -17.26 9.03 -19.18
N VAL A 598 -18.18 8.15 -19.54
CA VAL A 598 -17.97 6.69 -19.54
C VAL A 598 -17.89 6.11 -20.95
N ASN A 599 -18.41 6.81 -21.95
CA ASN A 599 -18.33 6.42 -23.37
C ASN A 599 -17.06 6.90 -24.02
#